data_5cc3cd2820c7f96ad38533dd6388fb25
#
_entry.id   5cc3cd2820c7f96ad38533dd6388fb25
#
_cell.length_a   1.000
_cell.length_b   1.000
_cell.length_c   1.000
_cell.angle_alpha   90.00
_cell.angle_beta   90.00
_cell.angle_gamma   90.00
#
_symmetry.space_group_name_H-M   'P 1'
#
loop_
_entity.id
_entity.type
_entity.pdbx_description
1 polymer ?
#
loop_
_entity_poly.entity_id
_entity_poly.type
_entity_poly.pdbx_seq_one_letter_code
_entity_poly.pdbx_strand_id
1 'polypeptide(L)'
;MAKRPPQPSNSEAKPSDNPTDGLGKSHQAPTVKKRLDVLIFERGLAESRQKAQAMLLAGTVRVNGQAAGKAGTATATDAAIEIVGDGLKYVGRGGLKLEGALEDLGVSAAGKICLDAGSSTGGFTDCLLQNGAKRVFAVDVNIQQLDWKLQRDARVVRVEKNARYLLPEDIADAPELIVADVSFISVAKILPALIGVAKAGAIFLILVKPQFELERGEIGKGGIVRDPQLHQKAIERVREAAIAAGLEILGVRASRLAGAEGNQEFFLHARLGA
;
A
#
# COMPACT_ATOMS: atom_id res chain seq x y z
N MET A 1 -24.79 -55.50 -56.33
CA MET A 1 -26.06 -55.55 -57.16
C MET A 1 -27.05 -54.74 -56.30
N ALA A 2 -27.70 -53.76 -56.74
CA ALA A 2 -28.24 -53.11 -57.88
C ALA A 2 -28.70 -51.70 -57.45
N LYS A 3 -28.29 -50.72 -58.18
CA LYS A 3 -29.03 -49.77 -59.01
C LYS A 3 -29.90 -48.71 -58.28
N ARG A 4 -29.43 -47.45 -58.40
CA ARG A 4 -30.22 -46.22 -58.48
C ARG A 4 -31.27 -46.28 -59.55
N PRO A 5 -32.36 -45.55 -59.50
CA PRO A 5 -32.49 -44.27 -60.23
C PRO A 5 -33.51 -43.28 -59.63
N PRO A 6 -33.96 -42.24 -60.38
CA PRO A 6 -33.29 -40.94 -60.63
C PRO A 6 -34.16 -39.73 -60.12
N GLN A 7 -33.59 -38.56 -60.29
CA GLN A 7 -34.26 -37.26 -60.11
C GLN A 7 -35.31 -36.97 -61.18
N PRO A 8 -36.17 -35.98 -60.91
CA PRO A 8 -36.38 -34.95 -61.92
C PRO A 8 -36.21 -33.50 -61.40
N SER A 9 -35.83 -32.72 -62.37
CA SER A 9 -35.59 -31.32 -62.46
C SER A 9 -36.86 -30.48 -62.63
N ASN A 10 -36.66 -29.16 -62.44
CA ASN A 10 -37.40 -27.99 -62.93
C ASN A 10 -38.08 -27.21 -61.82
N SER A 11 -38.12 -25.91 -61.80
CA SER A 11 -37.65 -24.76 -62.63
C SER A 11 -37.98 -23.47 -61.86
N GLU A 12 -37.12 -22.54 -62.08
CA GLU A 12 -37.38 -21.10 -62.11
C GLU A 12 -38.53 -20.43 -61.34
N ALA A 13 -38.17 -19.48 -60.42
CA ALA A 13 -38.72 -18.13 -60.44
C ALA A 13 -37.93 -17.21 -59.50
N LYS A 14 -37.22 -16.25 -60.05
CA LYS A 14 -37.02 -14.92 -59.44
C LYS A 14 -38.28 -14.12 -59.78
N PRO A 15 -38.74 -13.13 -58.94
CA PRO A 15 -38.03 -11.89 -58.65
C PRO A 15 -38.37 -11.29 -57.26
N SER A 16 -37.66 -10.38 -56.79
CA SER A 16 -37.98 -8.97 -56.55
C SER A 16 -37.09 -8.35 -55.45
N ASP A 17 -36.40 -7.34 -55.87
CA ASP A 17 -35.73 -6.34 -55.05
C ASP A 17 -36.64 -5.81 -53.98
N ASN A 18 -36.11 -5.71 -52.74
CA ASN A 18 -36.46 -4.61 -51.88
C ASN A 18 -35.28 -4.25 -50.96
N PRO A 19 -34.83 -3.00 -50.98
CA PRO A 19 -33.74 -2.55 -50.14
C PRO A 19 -34.31 -2.06 -48.81
N THR A 20 -34.02 -2.74 -47.71
CA THR A 20 -34.29 -2.16 -46.42
C THR A 20 -33.07 -2.27 -45.51
N ASP A 21 -32.60 -1.09 -45.20
CA ASP A 21 -32.03 -0.64 -43.97
C ASP A 21 -30.66 -1.16 -43.56
N GLY A 22 -29.70 -0.38 -44.00
CA GLY A 22 -28.47 -0.15 -43.24
C GLY A 22 -28.77 0.32 -41.83
N LEU A 23 -28.80 -0.59 -40.86
CA LEU A 23 -28.69 -0.19 -39.44
C LEU A 23 -27.31 0.40 -39.21
N GLY A 24 -27.32 1.69 -39.02
CA GLY A 24 -26.15 2.54 -38.79
C GLY A 24 -25.24 1.96 -37.69
N LYS A 25 -24.03 1.63 -38.06
CA LYS A 25 -22.92 1.60 -37.11
C LYS A 25 -22.80 3.00 -36.54
N SER A 26 -23.31 3.19 -35.31
CA SER A 26 -23.05 4.42 -34.56
C SER A 26 -21.53 4.57 -34.44
N HIS A 27 -20.97 5.52 -35.18
CA HIS A 27 -19.63 6.01 -34.98
C HIS A 27 -19.62 6.71 -33.60
N GLN A 28 -19.34 5.94 -32.52
CA GLN A 28 -18.97 6.58 -31.28
C GLN A 28 -17.67 7.33 -31.52
N ALA A 29 -17.72 8.65 -31.31
CA ALA A 29 -16.53 9.49 -31.34
C ALA A 29 -15.43 8.89 -30.46
N PRO A 30 -14.14 8.98 -30.82
CA PRO A 30 -13.07 8.41 -30.03
C PRO A 30 -13.09 9.00 -28.63
N THR A 31 -13.38 8.18 -27.64
CA THR A 31 -13.44 8.61 -26.23
C THR A 31 -12.04 9.03 -25.81
N VAL A 32 -11.85 10.29 -25.51
CA VAL A 32 -10.59 10.82 -25.00
C VAL A 32 -10.28 10.14 -23.67
N LYS A 33 -9.06 9.62 -23.52
CA LYS A 33 -8.60 8.98 -22.28
C LYS A 33 -7.56 9.83 -21.58
N LYS A 34 -7.66 9.92 -20.28
CA LYS A 34 -6.67 10.56 -19.40
C LYS A 34 -6.26 9.59 -18.28
N ARG A 35 -5.14 9.88 -17.64
CA ARG A 35 -4.73 9.14 -16.44
C ARG A 35 -5.78 9.32 -15.35
N LEU A 36 -6.06 8.25 -14.62
CA LEU A 36 -7.11 8.25 -13.61
C LEU A 36 -6.81 9.24 -12.47
N ASP A 37 -5.55 9.32 -12.00
CA ASP A 37 -5.14 10.29 -10.98
C ASP A 37 -5.34 11.75 -11.40
N VAL A 38 -5.17 12.04 -12.69
CA VAL A 38 -5.42 13.36 -13.28
C VAL A 38 -6.92 13.65 -13.33
N LEU A 39 -7.73 12.69 -13.79
CA LEU A 39 -9.19 12.85 -13.87
C LEU A 39 -9.83 13.10 -12.52
N ILE A 40 -9.39 12.36 -11.48
CA ILE A 40 -9.88 12.54 -10.11
C ILE A 40 -9.61 13.97 -9.62
N PHE A 41 -8.39 14.48 -9.86
CA PHE A 41 -8.01 15.83 -9.49
C PHE A 41 -8.77 16.89 -10.30
N GLU A 42 -8.80 16.77 -11.62
CA GLU A 42 -9.48 17.73 -12.52
C GLU A 42 -11.00 17.83 -12.24
N ARG A 43 -11.61 16.75 -11.74
CA ARG A 43 -13.03 16.75 -11.36
C ARG A 43 -13.28 17.23 -9.92
N GLY A 44 -12.25 17.69 -9.22
CA GLY A 44 -12.36 18.15 -7.84
C GLY A 44 -12.67 17.07 -6.80
N LEU A 45 -12.51 15.78 -7.17
CA LEU A 45 -12.74 14.65 -6.27
C LEU A 45 -11.57 14.43 -5.30
N ALA A 46 -10.45 15.11 -5.52
CA ALA A 46 -9.30 15.15 -4.62
C ALA A 46 -8.64 16.52 -4.67
N GLU A 47 -8.09 16.99 -3.54
CA GLU A 47 -7.43 18.29 -3.39
C GLU A 47 -6.10 18.39 -4.16
N SER A 48 -5.50 17.26 -4.51
CA SER A 48 -4.27 17.17 -5.30
C SER A 48 -4.16 15.84 -6.02
N ARG A 49 -3.28 15.75 -7.04
CA ARG A 49 -2.97 14.48 -7.71
C ARG A 49 -2.36 13.45 -6.75
N GLN A 50 -1.55 13.89 -5.79
CA GLN A 50 -0.99 13.01 -4.75
C GLN A 50 -2.10 12.42 -3.89
N LYS A 51 -3.10 13.21 -3.51
CA LYS A 51 -4.28 12.73 -2.79
C LYS A 51 -5.09 11.75 -3.62
N ALA A 52 -5.29 12.03 -4.91
CA ALA A 52 -5.95 11.11 -5.84
C ALA A 52 -5.21 9.76 -5.93
N GLN A 53 -3.88 9.78 -5.98
CA GLN A 53 -3.06 8.56 -5.97
C GLN A 53 -3.20 7.79 -4.66
N ALA A 54 -3.20 8.48 -3.53
CA ALA A 54 -3.42 7.85 -2.22
C ALA A 54 -4.80 7.19 -2.13
N MET A 55 -5.86 7.84 -2.63
CA MET A 55 -7.23 7.30 -2.67
C MET A 55 -7.32 6.05 -3.56
N LEU A 56 -6.65 6.05 -4.71
CA LEU A 56 -6.56 4.89 -5.61
C LEU A 56 -5.81 3.72 -4.96
N LEU A 57 -4.70 4.01 -4.30
CA LEU A 57 -3.93 3.01 -3.54
C LEU A 57 -4.74 2.43 -2.37
N ALA A 58 -5.57 3.24 -1.74
CA ALA A 58 -6.44 2.81 -0.65
C ALA A 58 -7.67 2.00 -1.12
N GLY A 59 -7.93 1.95 -2.44
CA GLY A 59 -9.08 1.25 -2.99
C GLY A 59 -10.42 1.96 -2.75
N THR A 60 -10.41 3.26 -2.41
CA THR A 60 -11.62 4.07 -2.16
C THR A 60 -12.24 4.64 -3.43
N VAL A 61 -11.70 4.32 -4.60
CA VAL A 61 -12.18 4.82 -5.89
C VAL A 61 -12.84 3.70 -6.68
N ARG A 62 -14.01 3.96 -7.23
CA ARG A 62 -14.66 3.11 -8.22
C ARG A 62 -14.74 3.82 -9.56
N VAL A 63 -14.55 3.08 -10.63
CA VAL A 63 -14.73 3.54 -12.00
C VAL A 63 -15.78 2.67 -12.67
N ASN A 64 -16.89 3.25 -13.11
CA ASN A 64 -18.05 2.53 -13.64
C ASN A 64 -18.53 1.39 -12.71
N GLY A 65 -18.57 1.68 -11.39
CA GLY A 65 -19.01 0.72 -10.36
C GLY A 65 -17.98 -0.35 -9.97
N GLN A 66 -16.85 -0.48 -10.66
CA GLN A 66 -15.79 -1.43 -10.35
C GLN A 66 -14.63 -0.78 -9.59
N ALA A 67 -13.93 -1.55 -8.77
CA ALA A 67 -12.74 -1.07 -8.08
C ALA A 67 -11.74 -0.49 -9.09
N ALA A 68 -11.24 0.71 -8.80
CA ALA A 68 -10.34 1.41 -9.70
C ALA A 68 -8.99 0.70 -9.83
N GLY A 69 -8.40 0.82 -11.02
CA GLY A 69 -7.04 0.35 -11.29
C GLY A 69 -5.94 1.24 -10.71
N LYS A 70 -4.73 1.09 -11.24
CA LYS A 70 -3.57 1.92 -10.85
C LYS A 70 -3.78 3.39 -11.23
N ALA A 71 -3.12 4.30 -10.52
CA ALA A 71 -3.19 5.75 -10.75
C ALA A 71 -2.92 6.19 -12.21
N GLY A 72 -2.00 5.50 -12.89
CA GLY A 72 -1.68 5.73 -14.30
C GLY A 72 -2.64 5.11 -15.30
N THR A 73 -3.72 4.42 -14.88
CA THR A 73 -4.66 3.76 -15.79
C THR A 73 -5.32 4.78 -16.73
N ALA A 74 -5.25 4.51 -18.04
CA ALA A 74 -5.90 5.33 -19.06
C ALA A 74 -7.42 5.13 -18.99
N THR A 75 -8.12 6.10 -18.42
CA THR A 75 -9.57 6.08 -18.16
C THR A 75 -10.28 7.07 -19.09
N ALA A 76 -11.44 6.67 -19.59
CA ALA A 76 -12.27 7.52 -20.43
C ALA A 76 -12.67 8.80 -19.67
N THR A 77 -12.64 9.95 -20.35
CA THR A 77 -12.96 11.24 -19.71
C THR A 77 -14.43 11.39 -19.35
N ASP A 78 -15.29 10.50 -19.76
CA ASP A 78 -16.71 10.40 -19.43
C ASP A 78 -17.02 9.29 -18.44
N ALA A 79 -16.04 8.48 -18.02
CA ALA A 79 -16.24 7.40 -17.07
C ALA A 79 -16.84 7.91 -15.75
N ALA A 80 -17.79 7.19 -15.17
CA ALA A 80 -18.30 7.49 -13.83
C ALA A 80 -17.21 7.18 -12.80
N ILE A 81 -16.79 8.19 -12.03
CA ILE A 81 -15.82 8.04 -10.96
C ILE A 81 -16.52 8.33 -9.64
N GLU A 82 -16.52 7.35 -8.76
CA GLU A 82 -17.14 7.41 -7.44
C GLU A 82 -16.07 7.23 -6.36
N ILE A 83 -16.16 8.05 -5.31
CA ILE A 83 -15.36 7.88 -4.11
C ILE A 83 -16.22 7.11 -3.10
N VAL A 84 -15.78 5.93 -2.72
CA VAL A 84 -16.50 5.05 -1.81
C VAL A 84 -15.95 5.21 -0.39
N GLY A 85 -16.81 5.60 0.54
CA GLY A 85 -16.48 5.79 1.96
C GLY A 85 -16.24 7.25 2.35
N ASP A 86 -16.23 7.53 3.66
CA ASP A 86 -16.09 8.88 4.26
C ASP A 86 -14.67 9.46 4.18
N GLY A 87 -13.90 9.13 3.13
CA GLY A 87 -12.50 9.44 3.00
C GLY A 87 -11.58 8.35 3.57
N LEU A 88 -10.28 8.51 3.37
CA LEU A 88 -9.29 7.62 3.99
C LEU A 88 -9.33 7.82 5.51
N LYS A 89 -9.49 6.73 6.28
CA LYS A 89 -9.38 6.76 7.75
C LYS A 89 -8.05 7.39 8.19
N TYR A 90 -7.00 7.12 7.46
CA TYR A 90 -5.65 7.66 7.66
C TYR A 90 -5.14 8.38 6.41
N VAL A 91 -4.19 9.29 6.56
CA VAL A 91 -3.59 10.04 5.44
C VAL A 91 -2.91 9.15 4.40
N GLY A 92 -2.68 7.88 4.72
CA GLY A 92 -2.11 6.90 3.82
C GLY A 92 -2.52 5.47 4.18
N ARG A 93 -2.42 4.58 3.19
CA ARG A 93 -2.77 3.16 3.30
C ARG A 93 -1.99 2.41 4.40
N GLY A 94 -0.78 2.88 4.70
CA GLY A 94 0.03 2.32 5.79
C GLY A 94 -0.71 2.32 7.12
N GLY A 95 -1.52 3.35 7.41
CA GLY A 95 -2.27 3.43 8.66
C GLY A 95 -3.18 2.23 8.92
N LEU A 96 -3.84 1.70 7.88
CA LEU A 96 -4.66 0.49 8.00
C LEU A 96 -3.84 -0.79 8.27
N LYS A 97 -2.58 -0.84 7.79
CA LYS A 97 -1.67 -1.96 8.11
C LYS A 97 -1.32 -1.93 9.59
N LEU A 98 -0.89 -0.74 10.09
CA LEU A 98 -0.52 -0.58 11.49
C LEU A 98 -1.71 -0.80 12.41
N GLU A 99 -2.89 -0.29 12.08
CA GLU A 99 -4.11 -0.53 12.85
C GLU A 99 -4.35 -2.03 13.06
N GLY A 100 -4.32 -2.82 11.96
CA GLY A 100 -4.46 -4.25 12.04
C GLY A 100 -3.40 -4.91 12.94
N ALA A 101 -2.16 -4.43 12.89
CA ALA A 101 -1.09 -4.96 13.73
C ALA A 101 -1.29 -4.60 15.21
N LEU A 102 -1.70 -3.37 15.53
CA LEU A 102 -2.01 -2.95 16.91
C LEU A 102 -3.12 -3.82 17.52
N GLU A 103 -4.19 -4.06 16.75
CA GLU A 103 -5.30 -4.91 17.17
C GLU A 103 -4.88 -6.38 17.34
N ASP A 104 -4.25 -6.98 16.31
CA ASP A 104 -3.91 -8.41 16.27
C ASP A 104 -2.86 -8.80 17.33
N LEU A 105 -2.00 -7.85 17.72
CA LEU A 105 -0.90 -8.05 18.66
C LEU A 105 -1.20 -7.47 20.04
N GLY A 106 -2.36 -6.84 20.24
CA GLY A 106 -2.75 -6.25 21.52
C GLY A 106 -1.84 -5.10 21.96
N VAL A 107 -1.24 -4.35 21.02
CA VAL A 107 -0.32 -3.25 21.32
C VAL A 107 -1.09 -1.93 21.34
N SER A 108 -0.93 -1.15 22.43
CA SER A 108 -1.56 0.17 22.57
C SER A 108 -0.53 1.28 22.35
N ALA A 109 -0.91 2.29 21.57
CA ALA A 109 -0.17 3.54 21.43
C ALA A 109 -0.60 4.61 22.44
N ALA A 110 -1.72 4.39 23.15
CA ALA A 110 -2.32 5.39 24.03
C ALA A 110 -1.35 5.91 25.10
N GLY A 111 -1.17 7.23 25.16
CA GLY A 111 -0.32 7.91 26.11
C GLY A 111 1.20 7.76 25.88
N LYS A 112 1.62 6.98 24.89
CA LYS A 112 3.03 6.67 24.63
C LYS A 112 3.71 7.70 23.75
N ILE A 113 5.01 7.81 23.92
CA ILE A 113 5.93 8.44 22.98
C ILE A 113 6.29 7.38 21.95
N CYS A 114 6.03 7.68 20.68
CA CYS A 114 6.21 6.77 19.57
C CYS A 114 7.26 7.29 18.58
N LEU A 115 7.88 6.38 17.84
CA LEU A 115 8.75 6.68 16.70
C LEU A 115 8.24 5.93 15.48
N ASP A 116 8.07 6.63 14.35
CA ASP A 116 7.68 6.10 13.04
C ASP A 116 8.87 6.22 12.08
N ALA A 117 9.57 5.12 11.85
CA ALA A 117 10.73 5.05 10.96
C ALA A 117 10.29 4.72 9.53
N GLY A 118 10.51 5.68 8.62
CA GLY A 118 10.01 5.63 7.25
C GLY A 118 8.58 6.18 7.17
N SER A 119 8.35 7.34 7.79
CA SER A 119 7.01 7.92 7.93
C SER A 119 6.32 8.24 6.60
N SER A 120 7.08 8.54 5.54
CA SER A 120 6.54 8.84 4.20
C SER A 120 5.43 9.91 4.27
N THR A 121 4.24 9.63 3.73
CA THR A 121 3.06 10.52 3.82
C THR A 121 2.45 10.59 5.21
N GLY A 122 2.86 9.73 6.15
CA GLY A 122 2.41 9.75 7.55
C GLY A 122 1.32 8.75 7.90
N GLY A 123 1.13 7.69 7.11
CA GLY A 123 0.08 6.71 7.40
C GLY A 123 0.21 6.07 8.78
N PHE A 124 1.42 5.64 9.18
CA PHE A 124 1.67 5.09 10.52
C PHE A 124 1.58 6.18 11.59
N THR A 125 2.18 7.33 11.35
CA THR A 125 2.10 8.50 12.25
C THR A 125 0.64 8.85 12.57
N ASP A 126 -0.23 8.96 11.56
CA ASP A 126 -1.66 9.26 11.73
C ASP A 126 -2.39 8.18 12.52
N CYS A 127 -2.09 6.89 12.22
CA CYS A 127 -2.64 5.77 12.98
C CYS A 127 -2.25 5.85 14.46
N LEU A 128 -0.99 6.10 14.77
CA LEU A 128 -0.52 6.26 16.16
C LEU A 128 -1.23 7.39 16.88
N LEU A 129 -1.38 8.56 16.23
CA LEU A 129 -2.05 9.72 16.81
C LEU A 129 -3.54 9.49 17.08
N GLN A 130 -4.26 8.82 16.13
CA GLN A 130 -5.67 8.46 16.28
C GLN A 130 -5.87 7.38 17.36
N ASN A 131 -4.85 6.55 17.62
CA ASN A 131 -4.81 5.58 18.72
C ASN A 131 -4.24 6.17 20.02
N GLY A 132 -4.21 7.50 20.15
CA GLY A 132 -3.94 8.20 21.39
C GLY A 132 -2.46 8.36 21.75
N ALA A 133 -1.53 8.25 20.80
CA ALA A 133 -0.12 8.53 21.05
C ALA A 133 0.05 9.96 21.61
N LYS A 134 0.86 10.10 22.66
CA LYS A 134 1.19 11.39 23.29
C LYS A 134 2.06 12.23 22.36
N ARG A 135 3.01 11.61 21.68
CA ARG A 135 3.95 12.23 20.73
C ARG A 135 4.41 11.20 19.72
N VAL A 136 4.65 11.63 18.48
CA VAL A 136 5.22 10.79 17.44
C VAL A 136 6.41 11.49 16.79
N PHE A 137 7.59 10.88 16.86
CA PHE A 137 8.75 11.27 16.06
C PHE A 137 8.60 10.62 14.68
N ALA A 138 8.27 11.42 13.67
CA ALA A 138 8.16 10.99 12.28
C ALA A 138 9.51 11.16 11.60
N VAL A 139 10.17 10.03 11.29
CA VAL A 139 11.53 9.99 10.73
C VAL A 139 11.46 9.57 9.27
N ASP A 140 11.94 10.41 8.37
CA ASP A 140 12.05 10.10 6.93
C ASP A 140 13.18 10.94 6.29
N VAL A 141 13.77 10.43 5.21
CA VAL A 141 14.77 11.16 4.41
C VAL A 141 14.16 12.32 3.64
N ASN A 142 12.86 12.28 3.38
CA ASN A 142 12.08 13.32 2.74
C ASN A 142 10.83 13.64 3.58
N ILE A 143 11.03 14.23 4.75
CA ILE A 143 9.96 14.53 5.70
C ILE A 143 8.95 15.56 5.16
N GLN A 144 9.28 16.27 4.08
CA GLN A 144 8.38 17.24 3.44
C GLN A 144 7.18 16.58 2.76
N GLN A 145 7.24 15.27 2.47
CA GLN A 145 6.11 14.52 1.93
C GLN A 145 5.04 14.15 2.97
N LEU A 146 5.31 14.38 4.26
CA LEU A 146 4.35 14.16 5.33
C LEU A 146 3.08 14.99 5.05
N ASP A 147 1.90 14.43 5.27
CA ASP A 147 0.63 15.14 5.05
C ASP A 147 0.56 16.43 5.85
N TRP A 148 0.04 17.50 5.25
CA TRP A 148 -0.02 18.83 5.84
C TRP A 148 -0.75 18.89 7.20
N LYS A 149 -1.73 17.99 7.43
CA LYS A 149 -2.43 17.87 8.72
C LYS A 149 -1.48 17.43 9.82
N LEU A 150 -0.61 16.46 9.51
CA LEU A 150 0.38 15.93 10.46
C LEU A 150 1.52 16.93 10.67
N GLN A 151 1.90 17.69 9.64
CA GLN A 151 2.91 18.72 9.77
C GLN A 151 2.49 19.83 10.75
N ARG A 152 1.19 20.03 10.97
CA ARG A 152 0.61 21.03 11.88
C ARG A 152 0.17 20.49 13.24
N ASP A 153 0.18 19.18 13.42
CA ASP A 153 -0.17 18.57 14.70
C ASP A 153 1.00 18.75 15.70
N ALA A 154 0.73 19.43 16.80
CA ALA A 154 1.75 19.72 17.83
C ALA A 154 2.35 18.47 18.49
N ARG A 155 1.71 17.31 18.32
CA ARG A 155 2.19 16.01 18.80
C ARG A 155 3.23 15.38 17.87
N VAL A 156 3.38 15.88 16.63
CA VAL A 156 4.30 15.34 15.64
C VAL A 156 5.62 16.12 15.67
N VAL A 157 6.71 15.41 15.88
CA VAL A 157 8.06 15.92 15.72
C VAL A 157 8.64 15.36 14.42
N ARG A 158 8.94 16.25 13.49
CA ARG A 158 9.50 15.88 12.18
C ARG A 158 11.01 15.76 12.28
N VAL A 159 11.56 14.61 11.91
CA VAL A 159 13.00 14.33 11.89
C VAL A 159 13.42 13.97 10.46
N GLU A 160 14.05 14.91 9.76
CA GLU A 160 14.56 14.68 8.40
C GLU A 160 15.92 13.98 8.48
N LYS A 161 15.88 12.66 8.56
CA LYS A 161 17.07 11.82 8.70
C LYS A 161 16.85 10.41 8.16
N ASN A 162 17.90 9.80 7.66
CA ASN A 162 17.87 8.38 7.37
C ASN A 162 17.85 7.59 8.68
N ALA A 163 16.83 6.73 8.88
CA ALA A 163 16.65 5.95 10.09
C ALA A 163 17.87 5.09 10.47
N ARG A 164 18.72 4.74 9.49
CA ARG A 164 19.98 4.01 9.73
C ARG A 164 20.99 4.79 10.57
N TYR A 165 20.93 6.11 10.53
CA TYR A 165 21.89 7.01 11.18
C TYR A 165 21.24 7.85 12.29
N LEU A 166 20.09 7.40 12.79
CA LEU A 166 19.40 8.05 13.90
C LEU A 166 20.25 7.94 15.17
N LEU A 167 20.35 9.04 15.89
CA LEU A 167 21.15 9.16 17.12
C LEU A 167 20.26 9.64 18.26
N PRO A 168 20.62 9.38 19.53
CA PRO A 168 19.85 9.84 20.69
C PRO A 168 19.58 11.35 20.73
N GLU A 169 20.51 12.17 20.24
CA GLU A 169 20.34 13.64 20.16
C GLU A 169 19.30 14.10 19.14
N ASP A 170 18.89 13.23 18.18
CA ASP A 170 17.83 13.54 17.23
C ASP A 170 16.42 13.38 17.86
N ILE A 171 16.32 12.68 18.97
CA ILE A 171 15.08 12.28 19.62
C ILE A 171 15.05 12.80 21.05
N ALA A 172 14.27 13.84 21.30
CA ALA A 172 14.25 14.53 22.59
C ALA A 172 13.77 13.65 23.78
N ASP A 173 12.86 12.71 23.49
CA ASP A 173 12.29 11.80 24.49
C ASP A 173 12.36 10.36 23.98
N ALA A 174 12.94 9.44 24.74
CA ALA A 174 13.10 8.04 24.34
C ALA A 174 11.75 7.34 24.05
N PRO A 175 11.52 6.83 22.82
CA PRO A 175 10.26 6.19 22.43
C PRO A 175 9.98 4.89 23.18
N GLU A 176 8.70 4.68 23.49
CA GLU A 176 8.16 3.47 24.16
C GLU A 176 7.54 2.51 23.16
N LEU A 177 7.20 3.00 21.96
CA LEU A 177 6.70 2.22 20.84
C LEU A 177 7.41 2.68 19.57
N ILE A 178 8.12 1.78 18.91
CA ILE A 178 8.80 2.00 17.66
C ILE A 178 8.07 1.23 16.57
N VAL A 179 7.63 1.92 15.52
CA VAL A 179 7.08 1.32 14.31
C VAL A 179 8.03 1.60 13.16
N ALA A 180 8.17 0.66 12.22
CA ALA A 180 9.06 0.83 11.06
C ALA A 180 8.41 0.29 9.80
N ASP A 181 8.31 1.15 8.77
CA ASP A 181 7.85 0.83 7.41
C ASP A 181 8.85 1.39 6.38
N VAL A 182 10.01 0.78 6.29
CA VAL A 182 11.07 1.21 5.37
C VAL A 182 11.03 0.45 4.04
N SER A 183 11.50 1.09 2.97
CA SER A 183 11.58 0.51 1.64
C SER A 183 13.00 0.61 1.09
N PHE A 184 13.36 -0.32 0.19
CA PHE A 184 14.67 -0.37 -0.50
C PHE A 184 15.88 -0.61 0.40
N ILE A 185 15.66 -1.02 1.63
CA ILE A 185 16.70 -1.36 2.60
C ILE A 185 16.19 -2.51 3.47
N SER A 186 17.08 -3.44 3.84
CA SER A 186 16.76 -4.43 4.87
C SER A 186 16.60 -3.76 6.22
N VAL A 187 15.56 -4.15 6.94
CA VAL A 187 15.27 -3.71 8.32
C VAL A 187 16.45 -3.97 9.25
N ALA A 188 17.17 -5.08 9.08
CA ALA A 188 18.34 -5.40 9.90
C ALA A 188 19.38 -4.26 9.97
N LYS A 189 19.46 -3.42 8.93
CA LYS A 189 20.41 -2.30 8.86
C LYS A 189 20.01 -1.08 9.68
N ILE A 190 18.74 -0.97 10.06
CA ILE A 190 18.23 0.17 10.84
C ILE A 190 18.03 -0.17 12.32
N LEU A 191 17.93 -1.47 12.66
CA LEU A 191 17.70 -1.92 14.03
C LEU A 191 18.66 -1.32 15.07
N PRO A 192 19.99 -1.30 14.85
CA PRO A 192 20.91 -0.75 15.85
C PRO A 192 20.60 0.71 16.19
N ALA A 193 20.29 1.55 15.21
CA ALA A 193 19.96 2.95 15.41
C ALA A 193 18.61 3.11 16.13
N LEU A 194 17.59 2.32 15.75
CA LEU A 194 16.28 2.36 16.43
C LEU A 194 16.37 1.93 17.89
N ILE A 195 17.18 0.91 18.18
CA ILE A 195 17.43 0.42 19.55
C ILE A 195 18.19 1.49 20.35
N GLY A 196 19.18 2.15 19.75
CA GLY A 196 19.98 3.18 20.40
C GLY A 196 19.18 4.40 20.89
N VAL A 197 18.02 4.66 20.31
CA VAL A 197 17.12 5.76 20.72
C VAL A 197 15.94 5.30 21.58
N ALA A 198 15.70 3.99 21.66
CA ALA A 198 14.55 3.41 22.33
C ALA A 198 14.67 3.46 23.85
N LYS A 199 13.55 3.61 24.53
CA LYS A 199 13.45 3.40 25.98
C LYS A 199 13.63 1.92 26.31
N ALA A 200 14.27 1.60 27.42
CA ALA A 200 14.29 0.23 27.94
C ALA A 200 12.86 -0.32 28.08
N GLY A 201 12.63 -1.55 27.66
CA GLY A 201 11.30 -2.16 27.60
C GLY A 201 10.42 -1.70 26.43
N ALA A 202 10.92 -0.87 25.52
CA ALA A 202 10.16 -0.40 24.36
C ALA A 202 9.68 -1.56 23.46
N ILE A 203 8.49 -1.39 22.90
CA ILE A 203 7.88 -2.32 21.93
C ILE A 203 8.24 -1.90 20.51
N PHE A 204 8.53 -2.89 19.68
CA PHE A 204 8.84 -2.74 18.27
C PHE A 204 7.80 -3.45 17.42
N LEU A 205 7.19 -2.75 16.47
CA LEU A 205 6.35 -3.29 15.40
C LEU A 205 7.00 -3.00 14.05
N ILE A 206 7.69 -3.96 13.50
CA ILE A 206 8.54 -3.80 12.33
C ILE A 206 7.89 -4.47 11.13
N LEU A 207 7.60 -3.71 10.08
CA LEU A 207 7.03 -4.26 8.85
C LEU A 207 8.14 -4.92 8.01
N VAL A 208 8.14 -6.24 8.00
CA VAL A 208 9.02 -7.09 7.19
C VAL A 208 8.44 -7.17 5.78
N LYS A 209 9.22 -6.74 4.81
CA LYS A 209 8.88 -6.78 3.39
C LYS A 209 9.79 -7.78 2.68
N PRO A 210 9.31 -8.98 2.34
CA PRO A 210 10.16 -10.04 1.79
C PRO A 210 11.04 -9.61 0.62
N GLN A 211 10.52 -8.76 -0.26
CA GLN A 211 11.25 -8.25 -1.42
C GLN A 211 12.47 -7.38 -1.09
N PHE A 212 12.62 -6.90 0.15
CA PHE A 212 13.78 -6.11 0.60
C PHE A 212 14.69 -6.88 1.56
N GLU A 213 14.28 -8.07 1.98
CA GLU A 213 15.04 -8.94 2.89
C GLU A 213 15.72 -10.10 2.16
N LEU A 214 15.24 -10.45 0.97
CA LEU A 214 15.77 -11.53 0.14
C LEU A 214 16.84 -11.03 -0.84
N GLU A 215 17.65 -11.95 -1.37
CA GLU A 215 18.59 -11.66 -2.43
C GLU A 215 17.88 -11.50 -3.77
N ARG A 216 18.47 -10.70 -4.68
CA ARG A 216 17.87 -10.42 -5.99
C ARG A 216 17.53 -11.68 -6.80
N GLY A 217 18.30 -12.76 -6.66
CA GLY A 217 18.07 -14.03 -7.35
C GLY A 217 16.88 -14.83 -6.81
N GLU A 218 16.39 -14.51 -5.61
CA GLU A 218 15.26 -15.17 -4.96
C GLU A 218 13.92 -14.45 -5.24
N ILE A 219 13.99 -13.22 -5.75
CA ILE A 219 12.80 -12.40 -6.00
C ILE A 219 12.28 -12.69 -7.39
N GLY A 220 10.97 -13.02 -7.50
CA GLY A 220 10.30 -13.30 -8.76
C GLY A 220 10.20 -12.09 -9.69
N LYS A 221 9.79 -12.35 -10.95
CA LYS A 221 9.53 -11.29 -11.93
C LYS A 221 8.57 -10.23 -11.35
N GLY A 222 8.93 -8.95 -11.52
CA GLY A 222 8.14 -7.83 -11.02
C GLY A 222 8.30 -7.54 -9.53
N GLY A 223 9.30 -8.12 -8.86
CA GLY A 223 9.55 -7.83 -7.44
C GLY A 223 8.58 -8.52 -6.47
N ILE A 224 7.78 -9.49 -6.94
CA ILE A 224 6.76 -10.16 -6.11
C ILE A 224 7.27 -11.51 -5.63
N VAL A 225 7.30 -11.69 -4.31
CA VAL A 225 7.59 -12.94 -3.62
C VAL A 225 6.28 -13.67 -3.35
N ARG A 226 6.07 -14.85 -3.95
CA ARG A 226 4.84 -15.64 -3.79
C ARG A 226 5.05 -16.93 -3.00
N ASP A 227 6.29 -17.41 -2.94
CA ASP A 227 6.63 -18.65 -2.28
C ASP A 227 6.57 -18.47 -0.74
N PRO A 228 5.74 -19.26 -0.03
CA PRO A 228 5.67 -19.20 1.44
C PRO A 228 7.02 -19.52 2.12
N GLN A 229 7.88 -20.34 1.50
CA GLN A 229 9.20 -20.63 2.05
C GLN A 229 10.12 -19.41 2.02
N LEU A 230 10.01 -18.61 0.96
CA LEU A 230 10.75 -17.35 0.85
C LEU A 230 10.20 -16.29 1.82
N HIS A 231 8.90 -16.27 2.06
CA HIS A 231 8.32 -15.43 3.12
C HIS A 231 8.91 -15.79 4.48
N GLN A 232 8.93 -17.09 4.82
CA GLN A 232 9.52 -17.57 6.08
C GLN A 232 11.00 -17.25 6.18
N LYS A 233 11.76 -17.41 5.09
CA LYS A 233 13.18 -17.05 5.04
C LYS A 233 13.41 -15.55 5.31
N ALA A 234 12.58 -14.68 4.72
CA ALA A 234 12.67 -13.25 4.96
C ALA A 234 12.37 -12.87 6.42
N ILE A 235 11.32 -13.49 7.00
CA ILE A 235 10.96 -13.31 8.40
C ILE A 235 12.11 -13.75 9.31
N GLU A 236 12.69 -14.93 9.06
CA GLU A 236 13.75 -15.48 9.91
C GLU A 236 15.02 -14.60 9.85
N ARG A 237 15.42 -14.09 8.69
CA ARG A 237 16.53 -13.15 8.58
C ARG A 237 16.36 -11.91 9.46
N VAL A 238 15.15 -11.32 9.45
CA VAL A 238 14.87 -10.13 10.29
C VAL A 238 14.81 -10.52 11.77
N ARG A 239 14.23 -11.67 12.08
CA ARG A 239 14.16 -12.20 13.44
C ARG A 239 15.55 -12.45 14.04
N GLU A 240 16.43 -13.12 13.32
CA GLU A 240 17.82 -13.35 13.72
C GLU A 240 18.57 -12.04 13.97
N ALA A 241 18.42 -11.07 13.06
CA ALA A 241 19.02 -9.74 13.21
C ALA A 241 18.49 -8.99 14.44
N ALA A 242 17.18 -9.11 14.73
CA ALA A 242 16.55 -8.49 15.89
C ALA A 242 17.06 -9.11 17.18
N ILE A 243 17.15 -10.44 17.25
CA ILE A 243 17.72 -11.17 18.42
C ILE A 243 19.18 -10.79 18.63
N ALA A 244 20.00 -10.79 17.57
CA ALA A 244 21.40 -10.40 17.64
C ALA A 244 21.60 -8.95 18.10
N ALA A 245 20.63 -8.08 17.83
CA ALA A 245 20.60 -6.69 18.28
C ALA A 245 20.03 -6.51 19.72
N GLY A 246 19.63 -7.58 20.40
CA GLY A 246 19.16 -7.55 21.79
C GLY A 246 17.64 -7.43 21.97
N LEU A 247 16.85 -7.68 20.92
CA LEU A 247 15.40 -7.70 21.02
C LEU A 247 14.88 -9.10 21.36
N GLU A 248 13.92 -9.17 22.28
CA GLU A 248 13.10 -10.35 22.53
C GLU A 248 11.96 -10.40 21.50
N ILE A 249 11.81 -11.52 20.80
CA ILE A 249 10.73 -11.70 19.83
C ILE A 249 9.47 -12.18 20.52
N LEU A 250 8.39 -11.41 20.42
CA LEU A 250 7.08 -11.71 20.99
C LEU A 250 6.15 -12.40 19.99
N GLY A 251 6.37 -12.22 18.69
CA GLY A 251 5.58 -12.87 17.65
C GLY A 251 5.76 -12.28 16.25
N VAL A 252 5.08 -12.90 15.29
CA VAL A 252 4.98 -12.44 13.91
C VAL A 252 3.53 -12.51 13.46
N ARG A 253 3.05 -11.50 12.74
CA ARG A 253 1.71 -11.48 12.13
C ARG A 253 1.78 -11.06 10.69
N ALA A 254 1.02 -11.74 9.82
CA ALA A 254 0.82 -11.26 8.47
C ALA A 254 0.06 -9.93 8.49
N SER A 255 0.50 -8.97 7.69
CA SER A 255 -0.25 -7.73 7.50
C SER A 255 -1.61 -8.04 6.86
N ARG A 256 -2.68 -7.45 7.38
CA ARG A 256 -4.04 -7.58 6.81
C ARG A 256 -4.15 -7.01 5.40
N LEU A 257 -3.22 -6.13 5.03
CA LEU A 257 -3.13 -5.53 3.69
C LEU A 257 -1.81 -5.89 3.04
N ALA A 258 -1.87 -6.29 1.79
CA ALA A 258 -0.67 -6.48 0.98
C ALA A 258 0.03 -5.16 0.65
N GLY A 259 1.31 -5.20 0.32
CA GLY A 259 2.08 -4.08 -0.18
C GLY A 259 1.52 -3.49 -1.47
N ALA A 260 2.02 -2.32 -1.88
CA ALA A 260 1.53 -1.58 -3.05
C ALA A 260 1.61 -2.39 -4.37
N GLU A 261 2.57 -3.29 -4.49
CA GLU A 261 2.77 -4.16 -5.65
C GLU A 261 2.15 -5.56 -5.47
N GLY A 262 1.48 -5.82 -4.33
CA GLY A 262 0.78 -7.06 -4.03
C GLY A 262 1.62 -8.07 -3.24
N ASN A 263 2.80 -7.69 -2.73
CA ASN A 263 3.57 -8.53 -1.83
C ASN A 263 2.85 -8.71 -0.49
N GLN A 264 2.81 -9.95 0.02
CA GLN A 264 2.47 -10.18 1.42
C GLN A 264 3.59 -9.63 2.30
N GLU A 265 3.21 -8.87 3.32
CA GLU A 265 4.10 -8.29 4.31
C GLU A 265 3.76 -8.80 5.71
N PHE A 266 4.70 -8.69 6.65
CA PHE A 266 4.54 -9.26 7.98
C PHE A 266 5.00 -8.26 9.04
N PHE A 267 4.32 -8.21 10.19
CA PHE A 267 4.80 -7.46 11.34
C PHE A 267 5.58 -8.39 12.28
N LEU A 268 6.83 -8.05 12.53
CA LEU A 268 7.61 -8.60 13.62
C LEU A 268 7.29 -7.78 14.88
N HIS A 269 6.82 -8.45 15.93
CA HIS A 269 6.55 -7.89 17.25
C HIS A 269 7.70 -8.28 18.17
N ALA A 270 8.38 -7.29 18.72
CA ALA A 270 9.52 -7.52 19.60
C ALA A 270 9.55 -6.51 20.75
N ARG A 271 10.38 -6.77 21.76
CA ARG A 271 10.58 -5.92 22.92
C ARG A 271 12.07 -5.75 23.19
N LEU A 272 12.49 -4.55 23.51
CA LEU A 272 13.84 -4.28 24.02
C LEU A 272 13.91 -4.75 25.49
N GLY A 273 15.00 -5.39 25.86
CA GLY A 273 15.26 -5.73 27.26
C GLY A 273 15.23 -4.50 28.19
N ALA A 274 15.00 -4.74 29.49
CA ALA A 274 14.96 -3.72 30.53
C ALA A 274 16.37 -3.23 30.86
#